data_ae607cb122fb16f20de482109006ce3a
#
_entry.id   ae607cb122fb16f20de482109006ce3a
#
_cell.length_a   1.000
_cell.length_b   1.000
_cell.length_c   1.000
_cell.angle_alpha   90.00
_cell.angle_beta   90.00
_cell.angle_gamma   90.00
#
_symmetry.space_group_name_H-M   'P 1'
#
loop_
_entity.id
_entity.type
_entity.pdbx_description
1 polymer ?
#
loop_
_entity_poly.entity_id
_entity_poly.type
_entity_poly.pdbx_seq_one_letter_code
_entity_poly.pdbx_strand_id
1 'polypeptide(L)'
;MHGDKLLKQSFEDGTYFSNPFPLFAELRKSQPVFYSETLGGWVVTRFQDVSDILHNHQDYSSKGRVLHLINKLDPEVQKLLPLLQMHFATGLAHSDAPEHKRLRGLL
;
A
#
# COMPACT_ATOMS: atom_id res chain seq x y z
N MET A 1 -10.08 -13.58 -10.46
CA MET A 1 -10.40 -12.30 -11.13
C MET A 1 -9.30 -11.96 -12.13
N HIS A 2 -9.69 -11.37 -13.25
CA HIS A 2 -8.76 -11.08 -14.35
C HIS A 2 -7.57 -10.20 -13.94
N GLY A 3 -7.84 -9.11 -13.21
CA GLY A 3 -6.79 -8.20 -12.77
C GLY A 3 -5.79 -8.85 -11.82
N ASP A 4 -6.28 -9.67 -10.89
CA ASP A 4 -5.40 -10.38 -9.96
C ASP A 4 -4.55 -11.44 -10.67
N LYS A 5 -5.09 -12.09 -11.69
CA LYS A 5 -4.33 -13.05 -12.51
C LYS A 5 -3.17 -12.35 -13.21
N LEU A 6 -3.42 -11.19 -13.83
CA LEU A 6 -2.38 -10.42 -14.50
C LEU A 6 -1.29 -9.99 -13.51
N LEU A 7 -1.71 -9.53 -12.34
CA LEU A 7 -0.80 -9.09 -11.30
C LEU A 7 0.08 -10.25 -10.80
N LYS A 8 -0.54 -11.38 -10.49
CA LYS A 8 0.18 -12.57 -10.04
C LYS A 8 1.18 -13.05 -11.08
N GLN A 9 0.77 -13.10 -12.35
CA GLN A 9 1.65 -13.51 -13.43
C GLN A 9 2.85 -12.57 -13.55
N SER A 10 2.65 -11.27 -13.38
CA SER A 10 3.74 -10.29 -13.46
C SER A 10 4.76 -10.45 -12.32
N PHE A 11 4.33 -10.88 -11.16
CA PHE A 11 5.26 -11.23 -10.08
C PHE A 11 6.04 -12.50 -10.39
N GLU A 12 5.37 -13.52 -10.95
CA GLU A 12 5.99 -14.80 -11.26
C GLU A 12 7.04 -14.70 -12.36
N ASP A 13 6.76 -13.90 -13.41
CA ASP A 13 7.68 -13.73 -14.54
C ASP A 13 8.66 -12.56 -14.39
N GLY A 14 8.55 -11.78 -13.31
CA GLY A 14 9.44 -10.67 -13.02
C GLY A 14 9.13 -9.37 -13.76
N THR A 15 8.11 -9.33 -14.61
CA THR A 15 7.79 -8.11 -15.37
C THR A 15 7.34 -6.96 -14.48
N TYR A 16 6.71 -7.26 -13.35
CA TYR A 16 6.32 -6.23 -12.37
C TYR A 16 7.53 -5.40 -11.94
N PHE A 17 8.66 -6.03 -11.73
CA PHE A 17 9.88 -5.36 -11.26
C PHE A 17 10.71 -4.75 -12.38
N SER A 18 10.69 -5.36 -13.58
CA SER A 18 11.49 -4.85 -14.71
C SER A 18 10.80 -3.74 -15.48
N ASN A 19 9.48 -3.85 -15.72
CA ASN A 19 8.70 -2.84 -16.42
C ASN A 19 7.21 -3.02 -16.13
N PRO A 20 6.68 -2.40 -15.06
CA PRO A 20 5.28 -2.56 -14.67
C PRO A 20 4.29 -1.72 -15.47
N PHE A 21 4.75 -0.77 -16.30
CA PHE A 21 3.87 0.19 -16.95
C PHE A 21 2.84 -0.44 -17.91
N PRO A 22 3.19 -1.43 -18.75
CA PRO A 22 2.19 -2.11 -19.57
C PRO A 22 1.12 -2.82 -18.76
N LEU A 23 1.49 -3.42 -17.63
CA LEU A 23 0.56 -4.06 -16.71
C LEU A 23 -0.45 -3.04 -16.17
N PHE A 24 0.02 -1.91 -15.67
CA PHE A 24 -0.87 -0.88 -15.12
C PHE A 24 -1.78 -0.29 -16.19
N ALA A 25 -1.28 -0.11 -17.42
CA ALA A 25 -2.10 0.36 -18.54
C ALA A 25 -3.25 -0.61 -18.83
N GLU A 26 -2.96 -1.90 -18.84
CA GLU A 26 -3.98 -2.94 -19.05
C GLU A 26 -4.98 -2.98 -17.90
N LEU A 27 -4.53 -2.88 -16.66
CA LEU A 27 -5.41 -2.85 -15.50
C LEU A 27 -6.34 -1.64 -15.51
N ARG A 28 -5.83 -0.45 -15.87
CA ARG A 28 -6.65 0.76 -15.98
C ARG A 28 -7.75 0.59 -17.02
N LYS A 29 -7.45 -0.12 -18.10
CA LYS A 29 -8.38 -0.33 -19.21
C LYS A 29 -9.42 -1.40 -18.89
N SER A 30 -9.01 -2.53 -18.36
CA SER A 30 -9.87 -3.70 -18.22
C SER A 30 -10.51 -3.83 -16.84
N GLN A 31 -9.79 -3.51 -15.77
CA GLN A 31 -10.26 -3.67 -14.40
C GLN A 31 -9.56 -2.67 -13.48
N PRO A 32 -9.95 -1.38 -13.50
CA PRO A 32 -9.24 -0.32 -12.80
C PRO A 32 -9.31 -0.40 -11.26
N VAL A 33 -10.32 -1.09 -10.74
CA VAL A 33 -10.44 -1.35 -9.29
C VAL A 33 -10.81 -2.83 -9.12
N PHE A 34 -10.03 -3.55 -8.34
CA PHE A 34 -10.31 -4.96 -8.06
C PHE A 34 -9.72 -5.39 -6.74
N TYR A 35 -10.30 -6.42 -6.14
CA TYR A 35 -9.73 -7.06 -4.96
C TYR A 35 -8.66 -8.07 -5.40
N SER A 36 -7.47 -7.95 -4.83
CA SER A 36 -6.37 -8.86 -5.11
C SER A 36 -6.17 -9.83 -3.96
N GLU A 37 -6.39 -11.11 -4.21
CA GLU A 37 -6.07 -12.15 -3.25
C GLU A 37 -4.55 -12.29 -3.08
N THR A 38 -3.81 -12.05 -4.14
CA THR A 38 -2.34 -12.10 -4.13
C THR A 38 -1.76 -11.08 -3.13
N LEU A 39 -2.29 -9.86 -3.11
CA LEU A 39 -1.85 -8.79 -2.21
C LEU A 39 -2.65 -8.71 -0.91
N GLY A 40 -3.82 -9.33 -0.87
CA GLY A 40 -4.71 -9.26 0.28
C GLY A 40 -5.39 -7.90 0.46
N GLY A 41 -5.75 -7.25 -0.63
CA GLY A 41 -6.35 -5.93 -0.57
C GLY A 41 -6.91 -5.47 -1.90
N TRP A 42 -7.52 -4.28 -1.89
CA TRP A 42 -8.04 -3.63 -3.09
C TRP A 42 -6.92 -2.92 -3.85
N VAL A 43 -6.90 -3.11 -5.16
CA VAL A 43 -5.95 -2.46 -6.06
C VAL A 43 -6.69 -1.39 -6.87
N VAL A 44 -6.12 -0.18 -6.90
CA VAL A 44 -6.68 0.98 -7.59
C VAL A 44 -5.61 1.53 -8.52
N THR A 45 -5.94 1.72 -9.80
CA THR A 45 -4.94 2.06 -10.82
C THR A 45 -5.20 3.36 -11.58
N ARG A 46 -6.40 3.94 -11.51
CA ARG A 46 -6.68 5.23 -12.14
C ARG A 46 -6.12 6.38 -11.30
N PHE A 47 -5.53 7.36 -11.96
CA PHE A 47 -4.98 8.55 -11.27
C PHE A 47 -6.02 9.25 -10.40
N GLN A 48 -7.23 9.48 -10.93
CA GLN A 48 -8.27 10.21 -10.18
C GLN A 48 -8.69 9.44 -8.93
N ASP A 49 -8.85 8.12 -9.04
CA ASP A 49 -9.23 7.28 -7.89
C ASP A 49 -8.15 7.27 -6.83
N VAL A 50 -6.88 7.14 -7.24
CA VAL A 50 -5.74 7.17 -6.33
C VAL A 50 -5.63 8.53 -5.64
N SER A 51 -5.78 9.61 -6.40
CA SER A 51 -5.74 10.97 -5.86
C SER A 51 -6.85 11.21 -4.85
N ASP A 52 -8.07 10.80 -5.16
CA ASP A 52 -9.22 10.95 -4.26
C ASP A 52 -9.01 10.19 -2.94
N ILE A 53 -8.50 8.97 -3.02
CA ILE A 53 -8.21 8.16 -1.83
C ILE A 53 -7.12 8.82 -0.98
N LEU A 54 -6.03 9.26 -1.58
CA LEU A 54 -4.92 9.88 -0.86
C LEU A 54 -5.30 11.19 -0.18
N HIS A 55 -6.27 11.93 -0.73
CA HIS A 55 -6.76 13.17 -0.14
C HIS A 55 -7.89 12.98 0.86
N ASN A 56 -8.51 11.81 0.90
CA ASN A 56 -9.65 11.53 1.78
C ASN A 56 -9.18 10.85 3.08
N HIS A 57 -8.67 11.65 4.01
CA HIS A 57 -8.18 11.15 5.31
C HIS A 57 -9.30 10.75 6.29
N GLN A 58 -10.57 11.06 5.97
CA GLN A 58 -11.71 10.69 6.81
C GLN A 58 -12.10 9.22 6.61
N ASP A 59 -12.05 8.75 5.36
CA ASP A 59 -12.46 7.38 5.02
C ASP A 59 -11.28 6.43 4.83
N TYR A 60 -10.08 6.95 4.56
CA TYR A 60 -8.89 6.15 4.26
C TYR A 60 -7.73 6.55 5.17
N SER A 61 -7.06 5.56 5.73
CA SER A 61 -5.99 5.76 6.71
C SER A 61 -4.66 5.18 6.23
N SER A 62 -3.56 5.89 6.50
CA SER A 62 -2.20 5.38 6.34
C SER A 62 -1.65 4.79 7.64
N LYS A 63 -2.38 4.93 8.74
CA LYS A 63 -1.94 4.50 10.06
C LYS A 63 -1.81 2.98 10.11
N GLY A 64 -0.67 2.51 10.59
CA GLY A 64 -0.43 1.08 10.74
C GLY A 64 -0.18 0.31 9.45
N ARG A 65 -0.06 1.00 8.31
CA ARG A 65 0.09 0.38 7.00
C ARG A 65 1.24 -0.64 6.92
N VAL A 66 2.42 -0.23 7.33
CA VAL A 66 3.60 -1.12 7.35
C VAL A 66 3.65 -1.94 8.64
N LEU A 67 3.17 -1.37 9.73
CA LEU A 67 3.10 -2.08 11.02
C LEU A 67 2.26 -3.36 10.91
N HIS A 68 1.19 -3.34 10.13
CA HIS A 68 0.37 -4.51 9.87
C HIS A 68 1.17 -5.66 9.25
N LEU A 69 2.09 -5.34 8.33
CA LEU A 69 2.98 -6.33 7.72
C LEU A 69 4.01 -6.87 8.73
N ILE A 70 4.55 -5.99 9.58
CA ILE A 70 5.49 -6.38 10.62
C ILE A 70 4.82 -7.32 11.63
N ASN A 71 3.56 -7.03 11.99
CA ASN A 71 2.82 -7.85 12.96
C ASN A 71 2.50 -9.25 12.45
N LYS A 72 2.64 -9.52 11.15
CA LYS A 72 2.52 -10.86 10.58
C LYS A 72 3.78 -11.69 10.69
N LEU A 73 4.90 -11.09 11.08
CA LEU A 73 6.16 -11.80 11.27
C LEU A 73 6.10 -12.68 12.51
N ASP A 74 7.01 -13.65 12.59
CA ASP A 74 7.17 -14.50 13.76
C ASP A 74 7.38 -13.62 15.02
N PRO A 75 6.69 -13.90 16.15
CA PRO A 75 6.86 -13.11 17.37
C PRO A 75 8.31 -12.96 17.83
N GLU A 76 9.15 -13.97 17.63
CA GLU A 76 10.57 -13.89 17.97
C GLU A 76 11.31 -12.84 17.13
N VAL A 77 10.95 -12.75 15.83
CA VAL A 77 11.50 -11.71 14.95
C VAL A 77 11.01 -10.33 15.36
N GLN A 78 9.72 -10.20 15.71
CA GLN A 78 9.16 -8.92 16.18
C GLN A 78 9.88 -8.36 17.40
N LYS A 79 10.30 -9.22 18.33
CA LYS A 79 11.04 -8.80 19.53
C LYS A 79 12.38 -8.13 19.21
N LEU A 80 12.93 -8.40 18.03
CA LEU A 80 14.19 -7.80 17.57
C LEU A 80 14.01 -6.44 16.91
N LEU A 81 12.76 -5.99 16.70
CA LEU A 81 12.45 -4.82 15.88
C LEU A 81 11.64 -3.72 16.61
N PRO A 82 11.87 -3.45 17.93
CA PRO A 82 11.02 -2.47 18.63
C PRO A 82 11.15 -1.05 18.09
N LEU A 83 12.35 -0.62 17.69
CA LEU A 83 12.57 0.71 17.12
C LEU A 83 11.92 0.84 15.74
N LEU A 84 11.97 -0.22 14.95
CA LEU A 84 11.34 -0.24 13.63
C LEU A 84 9.82 -0.16 13.76
N GLN A 85 9.24 -0.90 14.72
CA GLN A 85 7.81 -0.85 14.99
C GLN A 85 7.39 0.56 15.41
N MET A 86 8.15 1.21 16.28
CA MET A 86 7.88 2.58 16.71
C MET A 86 7.97 3.57 15.54
N HIS A 87 8.97 3.42 14.69
CA HIS A 87 9.15 4.25 13.49
C HIS A 87 7.91 4.19 12.58
N PHE A 88 7.44 2.99 12.26
CA PHE A 88 6.28 2.82 11.38
C PHE A 88 4.96 3.16 12.05
N ALA A 89 4.91 3.19 13.39
CA ALA A 89 3.71 3.62 14.11
C ALA A 89 3.58 5.14 14.19
N THR A 90 4.70 5.88 14.17
CA THR A 90 4.71 7.33 14.45
C THR A 90 5.24 8.21 13.34
N GLY A 91 5.80 7.64 12.27
CA GLY A 91 6.37 8.40 11.16
C GLY A 91 5.32 9.18 10.36
N LEU A 92 5.74 10.27 9.69
CA LEU A 92 4.87 11.13 8.91
C LEU A 92 4.06 10.37 7.85
N ALA A 93 4.73 9.51 7.09
CA ALA A 93 4.09 8.75 6.00
C ALA A 93 3.08 7.70 6.49
N HIS A 94 3.10 7.39 7.78
CA HIS A 94 2.23 6.38 8.40
C HIS A 94 1.25 6.99 9.39
N SER A 95 1.09 8.30 9.36
CA SER A 95 0.22 9.05 10.28
C SER A 95 -0.97 9.63 9.55
N ASP A 96 -2.07 9.78 10.27
CA ASP A 96 -3.28 10.47 9.81
C ASP A 96 -3.41 11.84 10.49
N ALA A 97 -4.37 12.64 10.05
CA ALA A 97 -4.69 13.87 10.74
C ALA A 97 -5.21 13.58 12.17
N PRO A 98 -4.91 14.39 13.19
CA PRO A 98 -4.15 15.64 13.11
C PRO A 98 -2.62 15.48 13.13
N GLU A 99 -2.10 14.30 13.47
CA GLU A 99 -0.67 14.05 13.60
C GLU A 99 0.10 14.28 12.29
N HIS A 100 -0.45 13.83 11.16
CA HIS A 100 0.16 14.02 9.86
C HIS A 100 0.37 15.52 9.56
N LYS A 101 -0.66 16.34 9.81
CA LYS A 101 -0.59 17.78 9.59
C LYS A 101 0.44 18.43 10.49
N ARG A 102 0.48 18.03 11.77
CA ARG A 102 1.45 18.54 12.75
C ARG A 102 2.89 18.22 12.30
N LEU A 103 3.16 16.97 11.96
CA LEU A 103 4.49 16.53 11.57
C LEU A 103 4.95 17.20 10.26
N ARG A 104 4.05 17.28 9.28
CA ARG A 104 4.35 17.92 8.00
C ARG A 104 4.67 19.40 8.17
N GLY A 105 4.01 20.08 9.09
CA GLY A 105 4.23 21.48 9.39
C GLY A 105 5.61 21.78 9.98
N LEU A 106 6.34 20.76 10.45
CA LEU A 106 7.69 20.91 10.97
C LEU A 106 8.76 20.91 9.86
N LEU A 107 8.39 20.53 8.65
CA LEU A 107 9.26 20.51 7.49
C LEU A 107 9.20 21.85 6.77
#